data_cde49e9eef17b66e1a975b789bdecdad
#
_entry.id   cde49e9eef17b66e1a975b789bdecdad
#
_cell.length_a   1.000
_cell.length_b   1.000
_cell.length_c   1.000
_cell.angle_alpha   90.00
_cell.angle_beta   90.00
_cell.angle_gamma   90.00
#
_symmetry.space_group_name_H-M   'P 1'
#
loop_
_entity.id
_entity.type
_entity.pdbx_description
1 polymer ?
#
loop_
_entity_poly.entity_id
_entity_poly.type
_entity_poly.pdbx_seq_one_letter_code
_entity_poly.pdbx_strand_id
1 'polypeptide(L)'
;PIIIKAVNGGGGRGMRVVKSAEEAAASYDLAKSEAKKAFGSDEIYIEKYLQNPKHIEVQILGDNHGNLVHLYERDCSVQRRHQKLVEIAPAFSLTDEQREAICAAAVKLMKNVNYVSAGTVEFLATPDGKFYFIEVNPRIQVEHTVTEQITSIDIVQAQIKIAEGYELHGEEISIPKQEDIHVYGHAIQCRITTEDPSNNFM
;
A
#
# COMPACT_ATOMS: atom_id res chain seq x y z
N PRO A 1 -21.86 1.60 -7.97
CA PRO A 1 -20.88 2.54 -8.55
C PRO A 1 -19.65 1.80 -9.09
N ILE A 2 -19.04 2.40 -10.11
CA ILE A 2 -17.79 1.91 -10.73
C ILE A 2 -16.76 3.03 -10.73
N ILE A 3 -15.50 2.67 -10.94
CA ILE A 3 -14.42 3.61 -11.18
C ILE A 3 -13.75 3.30 -12.52
N ILE A 4 -13.59 4.30 -13.36
CA ILE A 4 -12.86 4.22 -14.63
C ILE A 4 -11.45 4.69 -14.37
N LYS A 5 -10.44 3.93 -14.82
CA LYS A 5 -9.02 4.23 -14.64
C LYS A 5 -8.29 4.23 -15.97
N ALA A 6 -7.36 5.16 -16.16
CA ALA A 6 -6.41 5.12 -17.26
C ALA A 6 -5.37 4.03 -17.02
N VAL A 7 -5.07 3.20 -18.04
CA VAL A 7 -4.07 2.10 -17.92
C VAL A 7 -2.70 2.66 -17.54
N ASN A 8 -2.31 3.79 -18.11
CA ASN A 8 -1.04 4.46 -17.82
C ASN A 8 -1.15 5.50 -16.68
N GLY A 9 -2.30 5.52 -15.95
CA GLY A 9 -2.50 6.37 -14.79
C GLY A 9 -1.85 5.83 -13.53
N GLY A 10 -1.59 6.69 -12.55
CA GLY A 10 -1.04 6.30 -11.25
C GLY A 10 -1.13 7.44 -10.23
N GLY A 11 -0.95 7.12 -8.95
CA GLY A 11 -0.98 8.10 -7.86
C GLY A 11 -2.29 8.88 -7.76
N GLY A 12 -3.42 8.25 -8.06
CA GLY A 12 -4.74 8.89 -8.06
C GLY A 12 -5.08 9.71 -9.31
N ARG A 13 -4.20 9.74 -10.30
CA ARG A 13 -4.41 10.45 -11.57
C ARG A 13 -5.06 9.55 -12.62
N GLY A 14 -5.96 10.12 -13.44
CA GLY A 14 -6.64 9.38 -14.50
C GLY A 14 -7.74 8.45 -13.98
N MET A 15 -8.37 8.80 -12.85
CA MET A 15 -9.48 8.06 -12.26
C MET A 15 -10.76 8.89 -12.23
N ARG A 16 -11.89 8.23 -12.54
CA ARG A 16 -13.22 8.84 -12.52
C ARG A 16 -14.25 7.89 -11.92
N VAL A 17 -14.90 8.32 -10.85
CA VAL A 17 -16.00 7.57 -10.22
C VAL A 17 -17.30 7.85 -10.98
N VAL A 18 -18.03 6.78 -11.28
CA VAL A 18 -19.34 6.81 -11.94
C VAL A 18 -20.36 6.21 -10.98
N LYS A 19 -21.36 7.00 -10.63
CA LYS A 19 -22.32 6.63 -9.57
C LYS A 19 -23.59 6.03 -10.12
N SER A 20 -23.97 6.34 -11.38
CA SER A 20 -25.19 5.85 -12.02
C SER A 20 -24.93 5.35 -13.45
N ALA A 21 -25.87 4.59 -13.99
CA ALA A 21 -25.80 4.09 -15.36
C ALA A 21 -25.95 5.20 -16.40
N GLU A 22 -26.72 6.24 -16.07
CA GLU A 22 -27.01 7.37 -16.95
C GLU A 22 -25.77 8.20 -17.26
N GLU A 23 -24.84 8.31 -16.27
CA GLU A 23 -23.57 9.05 -16.45
C GLU A 23 -22.45 8.18 -17.06
N ALA A 24 -22.66 6.88 -17.21
CA ALA A 24 -21.59 5.96 -17.57
C ALA A 24 -20.96 6.26 -18.95
N ALA A 25 -21.81 6.48 -19.98
CA ALA A 25 -21.32 6.73 -21.35
C ALA A 25 -20.52 8.04 -21.44
N ALA A 26 -21.07 9.14 -20.90
CA ALA A 26 -20.39 10.42 -20.92
C ALA A 26 -19.10 10.41 -20.11
N SER A 27 -19.10 9.73 -18.96
CA SER A 27 -17.91 9.55 -18.11
C SER A 27 -16.84 8.73 -18.78
N TYR A 28 -17.23 7.71 -19.57
CA TYR A 28 -16.30 6.87 -20.34
C TYR A 28 -15.57 7.68 -21.40
N ASP A 29 -16.31 8.45 -22.23
CA ASP A 29 -15.74 9.27 -23.31
C ASP A 29 -14.80 10.35 -22.76
N LEU A 30 -15.22 10.98 -21.65
CA LEU A 30 -14.41 11.99 -20.96
C LEU A 30 -13.13 11.39 -20.38
N ALA A 31 -13.21 10.22 -19.74
CA ALA A 31 -12.06 9.54 -19.18
C ALA A 31 -11.05 9.16 -20.28
N LYS A 32 -11.49 8.68 -21.44
CA LYS A 32 -10.62 8.41 -22.59
C LYS A 32 -9.90 9.68 -23.08
N SER A 33 -10.66 10.78 -23.24
CA SER A 33 -10.09 12.06 -23.67
C SER A 33 -9.04 12.59 -22.69
N GLU A 34 -9.32 12.50 -21.38
CA GLU A 34 -8.39 12.91 -20.31
C GLU A 34 -7.16 12.02 -20.29
N ALA A 35 -7.31 10.69 -20.41
CA ALA A 35 -6.21 9.75 -20.46
C ALA A 35 -5.28 10.01 -21.65
N LYS A 36 -5.86 10.25 -22.83
CA LYS A 36 -5.11 10.61 -24.04
C LYS A 36 -4.27 11.87 -23.85
N LYS A 37 -4.85 12.90 -23.25
CA LYS A 37 -4.16 14.18 -23.00
C LYS A 37 -3.04 14.06 -21.95
N ALA A 38 -3.31 13.31 -20.87
CA ALA A 38 -2.41 13.24 -19.72
C ALA A 38 -1.28 12.20 -19.88
N PHE A 39 -1.57 11.09 -20.58
CA PHE A 39 -0.66 9.92 -20.64
C PHE A 39 -0.32 9.48 -22.07
N GLY A 40 -0.85 10.14 -23.10
CA GLY A 40 -0.60 9.80 -24.51
C GLY A 40 -1.39 8.58 -25.03
N SER A 41 -2.07 7.84 -24.17
CA SER A 41 -2.93 6.68 -24.49
C SER A 41 -4.34 6.92 -23.99
N ASP A 42 -5.34 6.47 -24.76
CA ASP A 42 -6.75 6.50 -24.37
C ASP A 42 -7.25 5.18 -23.80
N GLU A 43 -6.35 4.26 -23.51
CA GLU A 43 -6.68 2.98 -22.88
C GLU A 43 -7.13 3.18 -21.43
N ILE A 44 -8.32 2.67 -21.16
CA ILE A 44 -8.95 2.73 -19.83
C ILE A 44 -9.53 1.38 -19.46
N TYR A 45 -9.69 1.14 -18.19
CA TYR A 45 -10.36 -0.03 -17.66
C TYR A 45 -11.33 0.35 -16.54
N ILE A 46 -12.22 -0.56 -16.17
CA ILE A 46 -13.30 -0.32 -15.21
C ILE A 46 -13.16 -1.29 -14.05
N GLU A 47 -13.26 -0.76 -12.84
CA GLU A 47 -13.31 -1.55 -11.61
C GLU A 47 -14.57 -1.23 -10.81
N LYS A 48 -14.93 -2.15 -9.91
CA LYS A 48 -15.93 -1.88 -8.89
C LYS A 48 -15.43 -0.76 -7.97
N TYR A 49 -16.24 0.27 -7.77
CA TYR A 49 -15.93 1.30 -6.78
C TYR A 49 -16.33 0.83 -5.38
N LEU A 50 -15.39 0.79 -4.46
CA LEU A 50 -15.61 0.44 -3.06
C LEU A 50 -15.97 1.70 -2.28
N GLN A 51 -17.04 1.62 -1.50
CA GLN A 51 -17.50 2.75 -0.69
C GLN A 51 -16.86 2.69 0.70
N ASN A 52 -16.26 3.82 1.13
CA ASN A 52 -15.65 4.00 2.45
C ASN A 52 -14.67 2.88 2.85
N PRO A 53 -13.80 2.41 1.96
CA PRO A 53 -12.83 1.39 2.33
C PRO A 53 -11.73 2.00 3.21
N LYS A 54 -11.10 1.15 4.02
CA LYS A 54 -9.83 1.46 4.67
C LYS A 54 -8.69 1.15 3.71
N HIS A 55 -7.68 2.01 3.70
CA HIS A 55 -6.44 1.78 2.98
C HIS A 55 -5.45 1.07 3.91
N ILE A 56 -5.29 -0.21 3.72
CA ILE A 56 -4.40 -1.06 4.52
C ILE A 56 -3.24 -1.53 3.64
N GLU A 57 -2.04 -1.47 4.18
CA GLU A 57 -0.85 -1.90 3.46
C GLU A 57 0.03 -2.80 4.32
N VAL A 58 0.60 -3.84 3.72
CA VAL A 58 1.44 -4.83 4.40
C VAL A 58 2.90 -4.62 4.01
N GLN A 59 3.75 -4.41 5.01
CA GLN A 59 5.19 -4.32 4.80
C GLN A 59 5.78 -5.70 4.57
N ILE A 60 6.49 -5.87 3.47
CA ILE A 60 7.20 -7.08 3.10
C ILE A 60 8.71 -6.82 3.11
N LEU A 61 9.45 -7.84 3.49
CA LEU A 61 10.89 -7.88 3.37
C LEU A 61 11.32 -9.27 2.91
N GLY A 62 12.10 -9.35 1.82
CA GLY A 62 12.58 -10.59 1.23
C GLY A 62 14.07 -10.53 0.90
N ASP A 63 14.75 -11.67 0.90
CA ASP A 63 16.16 -11.79 0.52
C ASP A 63 16.38 -12.58 -0.78
N ASN A 64 17.64 -12.69 -1.19
CA ASN A 64 18.03 -13.45 -2.39
C ASN A 64 18.07 -14.97 -2.16
N HIS A 65 17.83 -15.43 -0.92
CA HIS A 65 17.90 -16.84 -0.50
C HIS A 65 16.51 -17.50 -0.43
N GLY A 66 15.44 -16.73 -0.74
CA GLY A 66 14.06 -17.19 -0.75
C GLY A 66 13.33 -17.01 0.58
N ASN A 67 13.97 -16.37 1.57
CA ASN A 67 13.30 -15.98 2.80
C ASN A 67 12.46 -14.74 2.54
N LEU A 68 11.23 -14.73 3.06
CA LEU A 68 10.31 -13.60 2.95
C LEU A 68 9.40 -13.56 4.15
N VAL A 69 9.35 -12.39 4.81
CA VAL A 69 8.51 -12.10 5.96
C VAL A 69 7.61 -10.89 5.70
N HIS A 70 6.51 -10.81 6.43
CA HIS A 70 5.78 -9.55 6.61
C HIS A 70 6.13 -8.93 7.96
N LEU A 71 6.14 -7.61 8.00
CA LEU A 71 6.34 -6.80 9.21
C LEU A 71 5.04 -6.11 9.63
N TYR A 72 3.94 -6.85 9.54
CA TYR A 72 2.58 -6.38 9.80
C TYR A 72 2.11 -5.29 8.86
N GLU A 73 0.95 -4.73 9.17
CA GLU A 73 0.23 -3.78 8.35
C GLU A 73 0.20 -2.38 8.97
N ARG A 74 -0.10 -1.41 8.11
CA ARG A 74 -0.38 -0.02 8.45
C ARG A 74 -1.77 0.38 7.96
N ASP A 75 -2.47 1.22 8.69
CA ASP A 75 -3.67 1.94 8.22
C ASP A 75 -3.24 3.32 7.68
N CYS A 76 -3.41 3.53 6.39
CA CYS A 76 -3.10 4.76 5.68
C CYS A 76 -4.36 5.45 5.14
N SER A 77 -5.50 5.28 5.81
CA SER A 77 -6.80 5.77 5.33
C SER A 77 -6.96 7.29 5.42
N VAL A 78 -6.21 7.96 6.29
CA VAL A 78 -6.25 9.42 6.42
C VAL A 78 -5.44 10.06 5.30
N GLN A 79 -6.16 10.49 4.26
CA GLN A 79 -5.57 11.00 3.03
C GLN A 79 -6.23 12.30 2.59
N ARG A 80 -5.48 13.13 1.87
CA ARG A 80 -6.00 14.29 1.16
C ARG A 80 -5.63 14.19 -0.32
N ARG A 81 -6.64 14.21 -1.20
CA ARG A 81 -6.44 14.06 -2.66
C ARG A 81 -5.57 12.83 -3.02
N HIS A 82 -5.84 11.70 -2.36
CA HIS A 82 -5.10 10.43 -2.49
C HIS A 82 -3.65 10.45 -1.98
N GLN A 83 -3.24 11.50 -1.28
CA GLN A 83 -1.97 11.56 -0.58
C GLN A 83 -2.15 11.16 0.88
N LYS A 84 -1.39 10.16 1.34
CA LYS A 84 -1.35 9.75 2.74
C LYS A 84 -0.88 10.91 3.62
N LEU A 85 -1.57 11.18 4.72
CA LEU A 85 -1.24 12.26 5.68
C LEU A 85 -0.95 11.74 7.08
N VAL A 86 -1.65 10.69 7.48
CA VAL A 86 -1.45 10.02 8.78
C VAL A 86 -1.41 8.53 8.53
N GLU A 87 -0.38 7.90 9.05
CA GLU A 87 -0.18 6.46 8.99
C GLU A 87 -0.11 5.88 10.42
N ILE A 88 -0.78 4.76 10.64
CA ILE A 88 -0.90 4.13 11.96
C ILE A 88 -0.51 2.65 11.86
N ALA A 89 0.33 2.19 12.76
CA ALA A 89 0.68 0.77 12.87
C ALA A 89 0.57 0.27 14.32
N PRO A 90 0.05 -0.95 14.54
CA PRO A 90 -0.75 -1.73 13.59
C PRO A 90 -2.12 -1.08 13.34
N ALA A 91 -2.83 -1.52 12.30
CA ALA A 91 -4.18 -1.03 11.99
C ALA A 91 -5.17 -1.42 13.08
N PHE A 92 -5.68 -0.44 13.83
CA PHE A 92 -6.64 -0.69 14.91
C PHE A 92 -8.03 -1.10 14.42
N SER A 93 -8.30 -0.90 13.13
CA SER A 93 -9.59 -1.19 12.49
C SER A 93 -9.75 -2.64 12.03
N LEU A 94 -8.69 -3.46 12.11
CA LEU A 94 -8.71 -4.87 11.74
C LEU A 94 -8.86 -5.75 12.98
N THR A 95 -9.63 -6.84 12.85
CA THR A 95 -9.55 -7.96 13.79
C THR A 95 -8.27 -8.77 13.56
N ASP A 96 -7.89 -9.62 14.51
CA ASP A 96 -6.69 -10.46 14.37
C ASP A 96 -6.81 -11.41 13.18
N GLU A 97 -7.99 -11.97 12.93
CA GLU A 97 -8.25 -12.85 11.78
C GLU A 97 -8.13 -12.09 10.44
N GLN A 98 -8.60 -10.84 10.41
CA GLN A 98 -8.46 -9.99 9.21
C GLN A 98 -7.00 -9.62 8.96
N ARG A 99 -6.26 -9.30 10.01
CA ARG A 99 -4.83 -9.02 9.94
C ARG A 99 -4.05 -10.21 9.42
N GLU A 100 -4.29 -11.39 9.99
CA GLU A 100 -3.64 -12.62 9.55
C GLU A 100 -3.95 -12.92 8.08
N ALA A 101 -5.20 -12.81 7.66
CA ALA A 101 -5.61 -13.08 6.28
C ALA A 101 -4.96 -12.12 5.28
N ILE A 102 -4.91 -10.81 5.59
CA ILE A 102 -4.35 -9.80 4.68
C ILE A 102 -2.81 -9.91 4.60
N CYS A 103 -2.14 -10.18 5.72
CA CYS A 103 -0.69 -10.42 5.76
C CYS A 103 -0.33 -11.71 4.99
N ALA A 104 -1.09 -12.80 5.18
CA ALA A 104 -0.88 -14.03 4.44
C ALA A 104 -1.09 -13.85 2.92
N ALA A 105 -2.09 -13.07 2.52
CA ALA A 105 -2.32 -12.76 1.10
C ALA A 105 -1.15 -11.98 0.49
N ALA A 106 -0.60 -10.99 1.22
CA ALA A 106 0.56 -10.23 0.79
C ALA A 106 1.81 -11.12 0.63
N VAL A 107 2.09 -11.96 1.62
CA VAL A 107 3.21 -12.92 1.58
C VAL A 107 3.05 -13.88 0.40
N LYS A 108 1.86 -14.44 0.19
CA LYS A 108 1.58 -15.34 -0.95
C LYS A 108 1.84 -14.67 -2.29
N LEU A 109 1.37 -13.43 -2.45
CA LEU A 109 1.60 -12.65 -3.67
C LEU A 109 3.08 -12.46 -3.95
N MET A 110 3.83 -11.99 -2.92
CA MET A 110 5.24 -11.63 -3.09
C MET A 110 6.16 -12.86 -3.23
N LYS A 111 5.80 -13.99 -2.62
CA LYS A 111 6.48 -15.27 -2.86
C LYS A 111 6.35 -15.75 -4.30
N ASN A 112 5.18 -15.56 -4.93
CA ASN A 112 4.96 -15.99 -6.33
C ASN A 112 5.83 -15.24 -7.35
N VAL A 113 6.33 -14.07 -6.99
CA VAL A 113 7.22 -13.26 -7.84
C VAL A 113 8.67 -13.27 -7.37
N ASN A 114 9.01 -14.13 -6.39
CA ASN A 114 10.34 -14.20 -5.77
C ASN A 114 10.87 -12.81 -5.37
N TYR A 115 10.03 -12.05 -4.66
CA TYR A 115 10.33 -10.65 -4.34
C TYR A 115 11.54 -10.53 -3.41
N VAL A 116 12.41 -9.56 -3.70
CA VAL A 116 13.62 -9.26 -2.92
C VAL A 116 13.60 -7.81 -2.47
N SER A 117 14.14 -7.54 -1.28
CA SER A 117 14.22 -6.23 -0.63
C SER A 117 12.90 -5.81 0.04
N ALA A 118 12.80 -4.53 0.44
CA ALA A 118 11.59 -3.98 1.04
C ALA A 118 10.54 -3.64 -0.02
N GLY A 119 9.31 -4.02 0.25
CA GLY A 119 8.16 -3.69 -0.59
C GLY A 119 6.90 -3.62 0.24
N THR A 120 5.87 -3.02 -0.31
CA THR A 120 4.58 -2.88 0.36
C THR A 120 3.46 -3.32 -0.57
N VAL A 121 2.57 -4.15 -0.05
CA VAL A 121 1.37 -4.60 -0.76
C VAL A 121 0.17 -3.83 -0.22
N GLU A 122 -0.50 -3.08 -1.08
CA GLU A 122 -1.63 -2.21 -0.71
C GLU A 122 -2.98 -2.87 -0.99
N PHE A 123 -3.91 -2.70 -0.05
CA PHE A 123 -5.26 -3.25 -0.10
C PHE A 123 -6.31 -2.20 0.28
N LEU A 124 -7.52 -2.37 -0.25
CA LEU A 124 -8.73 -1.72 0.29
C LEU A 124 -9.50 -2.72 1.13
N ALA A 125 -9.63 -2.45 2.41
CA ALA A 125 -10.44 -3.25 3.33
C ALA A 125 -11.82 -2.59 3.51
N THR A 126 -12.89 -3.37 3.27
CA THR A 126 -14.26 -2.88 3.37
C THR A 126 -14.86 -3.17 4.74
N PRO A 127 -15.90 -2.43 5.17
CA PRO A 127 -16.53 -2.63 6.47
C PRO A 127 -17.14 -4.02 6.70
N ASP A 128 -17.44 -4.77 5.62
CA ASP A 128 -17.91 -6.15 5.66
C ASP A 128 -16.78 -7.19 5.81
N GLY A 129 -15.57 -6.73 6.07
CA GLY A 129 -14.41 -7.59 6.36
C GLY A 129 -13.67 -8.13 5.13
N LYS A 130 -14.11 -7.76 3.92
CA LYS A 130 -13.39 -8.14 2.70
C LYS A 130 -12.24 -7.20 2.42
N PHE A 131 -11.20 -7.71 1.76
CA PHE A 131 -10.11 -6.88 1.28
C PHE A 131 -9.83 -7.16 -0.20
N TYR A 132 -9.36 -6.12 -0.88
CA TYR A 132 -9.12 -6.13 -2.31
C TYR A 132 -7.74 -5.55 -2.58
N PHE A 133 -6.94 -6.27 -3.37
CA PHE A 133 -5.62 -5.81 -3.80
C PHE A 133 -5.71 -4.54 -4.64
N ILE A 134 -4.80 -3.60 -4.43
CA ILE A 134 -4.65 -2.38 -5.24
C ILE A 134 -3.39 -2.46 -6.08
N GLU A 135 -2.23 -2.44 -5.40
CA GLU A 135 -0.92 -2.36 -6.06
C GLU A 135 0.19 -2.86 -5.13
N VAL A 136 1.37 -3.02 -5.70
CA VAL A 136 2.62 -3.21 -4.98
C VAL A 136 3.51 -1.98 -5.19
N ASN A 137 4.04 -1.46 -4.09
CA ASN A 137 5.12 -0.49 -4.15
C ASN A 137 6.46 -1.23 -3.93
N PRO A 138 7.25 -1.48 -5.01
CA PRO A 138 8.46 -2.29 -4.92
C PRO A 138 9.65 -1.46 -4.44
N ARG A 139 9.50 -0.81 -3.32
CA ARG A 139 10.47 0.11 -2.69
C ARG A 139 10.11 0.37 -1.25
N ILE A 140 11.05 0.99 -0.52
CA ILE A 140 10.75 1.59 0.78
C ILE A 140 9.75 2.76 0.61
N GLN A 141 8.88 2.96 1.58
CA GLN A 141 7.92 4.08 1.61
C GLN A 141 8.22 5.02 2.77
N VAL A 142 7.67 6.24 2.71
CA VAL A 142 7.85 7.27 3.76
C VAL A 142 7.39 6.76 5.12
N GLU A 143 6.30 5.99 5.14
CA GLU A 143 5.62 5.46 6.32
C GLU A 143 6.27 4.20 6.93
N HIS A 144 7.43 3.75 6.43
CA HIS A 144 8.14 2.58 6.99
C HIS A 144 8.46 2.72 8.48
N THR A 145 8.69 3.94 8.95
CA THR A 145 9.11 4.23 10.32
C THR A 145 8.10 3.77 11.38
N VAL A 146 6.78 3.81 11.11
CA VAL A 146 5.79 3.28 12.08
C VAL A 146 5.90 1.76 12.23
N THR A 147 6.26 1.05 11.16
CA THR A 147 6.52 -0.39 11.20
C THR A 147 7.79 -0.69 12.00
N GLU A 148 8.87 0.06 11.78
CA GLU A 148 10.11 -0.07 12.55
C GLU A 148 9.88 0.16 14.04
N GLN A 149 9.05 1.15 14.40
CA GLN A 149 8.74 1.44 15.80
C GLN A 149 8.01 0.30 16.51
N ILE A 150 7.07 -0.37 15.83
CA ILE A 150 6.29 -1.44 16.46
C ILE A 150 6.96 -2.82 16.40
N THR A 151 7.94 -3.02 15.49
CA THR A 151 8.62 -4.31 15.30
C THR A 151 10.05 -4.32 15.83
N SER A 152 10.63 -3.14 16.06
CA SER A 152 12.07 -2.97 16.37
C SER A 152 13.00 -3.49 15.28
N ILE A 153 12.54 -3.53 14.02
CA ILE A 153 13.31 -3.97 12.86
C ILE A 153 13.67 -2.76 12.01
N ASP A 154 14.97 -2.53 11.79
CA ASP A 154 15.48 -1.49 10.90
C ASP A 154 15.42 -1.99 9.44
N ILE A 155 14.38 -1.52 8.72
CA ILE A 155 14.10 -1.94 7.34
C ILE A 155 15.17 -1.42 6.38
N VAL A 156 15.65 -0.20 6.60
CA VAL A 156 16.65 0.42 5.72
C VAL A 156 17.99 -0.29 5.85
N GLN A 157 18.42 -0.58 7.09
CA GLN A 157 19.63 -1.36 7.31
C GLN A 157 19.51 -2.76 6.70
N ALA A 158 18.36 -3.42 6.87
CA ALA A 158 18.12 -4.73 6.28
C ALA A 158 18.21 -4.69 4.75
N GLN A 159 17.66 -3.65 4.08
CA GLN A 159 17.78 -3.51 2.62
C GLN A 159 19.23 -3.45 2.14
N ILE A 160 20.09 -2.71 2.86
CA ILE A 160 21.52 -2.58 2.52
C ILE A 160 22.18 -3.95 2.61
N LYS A 161 21.98 -4.66 3.72
CA LYS A 161 22.57 -5.98 3.96
C LYS A 161 22.05 -7.06 2.99
N ILE A 162 20.76 -7.00 2.63
CA ILE A 162 20.19 -7.87 1.58
C ILE A 162 20.88 -7.61 0.23
N ALA A 163 21.14 -6.35 -0.11
CA ALA A 163 21.84 -5.98 -1.34
C ALA A 163 23.32 -6.46 -1.33
N GLU A 164 23.92 -6.56 -0.17
CA GLU A 164 25.25 -7.18 0.04
C GLU A 164 25.22 -8.70 -0.05
N GLY A 165 24.04 -9.34 -0.11
CA GLY A 165 23.85 -10.77 -0.28
C GLY A 165 23.61 -11.56 1.01
N TYR A 166 23.40 -10.90 2.14
CA TYR A 166 23.12 -11.57 3.41
C TYR A 166 21.70 -12.11 3.51
N GLU A 167 21.53 -13.18 4.29
CA GLU A 167 20.24 -13.80 4.57
C GLU A 167 19.47 -13.04 5.65
N LEU A 168 18.13 -12.95 5.51
CA LEU A 168 17.26 -12.31 6.50
C LEU A 168 17.44 -12.83 7.92
N HIS A 169 17.58 -14.15 8.04
CA HIS A 169 17.69 -14.85 9.33
C HIS A 169 19.11 -15.13 9.75
N GLY A 170 20.12 -14.66 8.96
CA GLY A 170 21.53 -14.79 9.26
C GLY A 170 21.99 -13.82 10.36
N GLU A 171 23.21 -14.02 10.87
CA GLU A 171 23.77 -13.21 11.96
C GLU A 171 23.88 -11.72 11.60
N GLU A 172 24.14 -11.39 10.34
CA GLU A 172 24.36 -10.02 9.87
C GLU A 172 23.08 -9.18 9.87
N ILE A 173 21.92 -9.77 9.48
CA ILE A 173 20.62 -9.08 9.46
C ILE A 173 19.86 -9.37 10.74
N SER A 174 19.84 -10.62 11.17
CA SER A 174 19.26 -11.10 12.44
C SER A 174 17.75 -10.83 12.57
N ILE A 175 17.03 -10.76 11.45
CA ILE A 175 15.56 -10.67 11.51
C ILE A 175 15.01 -12.03 11.92
N PRO A 176 14.13 -12.11 12.94
CA PRO A 176 13.51 -13.34 13.37
C PRO A 176 12.72 -14.02 12.25
N LYS A 177 12.43 -15.31 12.41
CA LYS A 177 11.42 -15.97 11.57
C LYS A 177 10.05 -15.38 11.83
N GLN A 178 9.13 -15.56 10.87
CA GLN A 178 7.80 -14.92 10.91
C GLN A 178 7.06 -15.15 12.24
N GLU A 179 7.14 -16.34 12.80
CA GLU A 179 6.48 -16.71 14.05
C GLU A 179 7.02 -15.98 15.28
N ASP A 180 8.23 -15.45 15.20
CA ASP A 180 8.91 -14.74 16.28
C ASP A 180 8.95 -13.23 16.08
N ILE A 181 8.33 -12.73 15.00
CA ILE A 181 8.17 -11.28 14.80
C ILE A 181 6.92 -10.83 15.54
N HIS A 182 7.10 -9.97 16.54
CA HIS A 182 6.00 -9.47 17.38
C HIS A 182 5.80 -7.97 17.22
N VAL A 183 4.57 -7.53 17.50
CA VAL A 183 4.19 -6.11 17.54
C VAL A 183 4.23 -5.62 18.98
N TYR A 184 4.90 -4.49 19.19
CA TYR A 184 5.01 -3.83 20.49
C TYR A 184 4.35 -2.44 20.44
N GLY A 185 3.19 -2.31 21.09
CA GLY A 185 2.48 -1.04 21.19
C GLY A 185 1.90 -0.55 19.86
N HIS A 186 1.91 0.76 19.67
CA HIS A 186 1.36 1.45 18.50
C HIS A 186 2.26 2.62 18.11
N ALA A 187 2.30 2.93 16.82
CA ALA A 187 3.01 4.09 16.29
C ALA A 187 2.12 4.87 15.32
N ILE A 188 2.27 6.19 15.33
CA ILE A 188 1.55 7.11 14.44
C ILE A 188 2.59 8.03 13.80
N GLN A 189 2.51 8.16 12.48
CA GLN A 189 3.27 9.14 11.72
C GLN A 189 2.31 10.17 11.11
N CYS A 190 2.71 11.44 11.16
CA CYS A 190 2.01 12.53 10.49
C CYS A 190 2.95 13.19 9.49
N ARG A 191 2.47 13.43 8.27
CA ARG A 191 3.21 14.21 7.26
C ARG A 191 2.91 15.68 7.45
N ILE A 192 3.94 16.43 7.80
CA ILE A 192 3.86 17.89 7.91
C ILE A 192 4.38 18.49 6.61
N THR A 193 3.51 19.25 5.94
CA THR A 193 3.81 19.91 4.67
C THR A 193 3.81 21.43 4.84
N THR A 194 4.65 22.13 4.06
CA THR A 194 4.73 23.59 4.05
C THR A 194 3.73 24.17 3.05
N GLU A 195 2.47 23.84 3.22
CA GLU A 195 1.37 24.30 2.37
C GLU A 195 0.58 25.43 3.05
N ASP A 196 0.07 26.37 2.27
CA ASP A 196 -0.78 27.44 2.76
C ASP A 196 -2.28 27.06 2.60
N PRO A 197 -2.99 26.75 3.69
CA PRO A 197 -4.43 26.42 3.61
C PRO A 197 -5.29 27.57 3.08
N SER A 198 -4.87 28.82 3.34
CA SER A 198 -5.59 30.01 2.88
C SER A 198 -5.47 30.25 1.38
N ASN A 199 -4.43 29.70 0.75
CA ASN A 199 -4.14 29.76 -0.68
C ASN A 199 -4.35 28.41 -1.38
N ASN A 200 -5.44 27.71 -1.02
CA ASN A 200 -5.82 26.41 -1.59
C ASN A 200 -4.71 25.35 -1.53
N PHE A 201 -3.89 25.40 -0.46
CA PHE A 201 -2.78 24.47 -0.23
C PHE A 201 -1.67 24.53 -1.31
N MET A 202 -1.42 25.69 -1.88
CA MET A 202 -0.28 25.94 -2.77
C MET A 202 0.92 26.47 -2.00
#